data_fc521173e85f5b95aad9ea5e861722a7
#
_entry.id   fc521173e85f5b95aad9ea5e861722a7
#
_cell.length_a   1.000
_cell.length_b   1.000
_cell.length_c   1.000
_cell.angle_alpha   90.00
_cell.angle_beta   90.00
_cell.angle_gamma   90.00
#
_symmetry.space_group_name_H-M   'P 1'
#
loop_
_entity.id
_entity.type
_entity.pdbx_description
1 polymer ?
#
loop_
_entity_poly.entity_id
_entity_poly.type
_entity_poly.pdbx_seq_one_letter_code
_entity_poly.pdbx_strand_id
1 'polypeptide(L)'
;MSQFYKNKKVLIGAAVVIAAGAIVAVRTTQSKKIPTTGAKAKVEKVLQVAHTQSYKPYDFVNDKGESDGFEVQVLKAVDKKLPDYKFNYNPTSDEDLLIGLESGKYDIGTKGAWKTPEREQKFIIPQEKIAASVIGLTYRTADKAKYSNLEDFAKQNGKLIPISPQNAQYKVVEDFNAAHPKTPIKLDAADQFTISDAYAWLLENRYDGFFDIKLSFDNSVLAADGPYHDYANKLSYVPYKGIPTYPIIHKNATNEAFAKAYDQAIKELEADGTLTKLSKKYFGEDVFSYIKD
;
A
#
# COMPACT_ATOMS: atom_id res chain seq x y z
N MET A 1 54.20 11.04 -26.76
CA MET A 1 54.41 10.31 -28.01
C MET A 1 53.02 9.97 -28.50
N SER A 2 52.53 10.78 -29.43
CA SER A 2 52.48 10.64 -30.87
C SER A 2 51.32 9.73 -31.28
N GLN A 3 50.16 10.32 -31.72
CA GLN A 3 49.80 10.63 -33.12
C GLN A 3 49.40 9.33 -33.88
N PHE A 4 48.29 9.26 -34.65
CA PHE A 4 47.80 9.95 -35.85
C PHE A 4 46.35 9.55 -36.14
N TYR A 5 45.44 10.42 -36.33
CA TYR A 5 44.92 11.09 -37.54
C TYR A 5 44.61 10.16 -38.76
N LYS A 6 43.35 10.10 -39.22
CA LYS A 6 42.89 10.74 -40.46
C LYS A 6 41.48 10.36 -40.87
N ASN A 7 40.69 11.35 -40.96
CA ASN A 7 39.67 11.73 -41.96
C ASN A 7 39.45 10.84 -43.20
N LYS A 8 38.19 10.70 -43.63
CA LYS A 8 37.79 10.98 -45.02
C LYS A 8 36.33 11.47 -45.11
N LYS A 9 36.22 12.53 -45.87
CA LYS A 9 35.06 13.33 -46.24
C LYS A 9 34.26 12.72 -47.42
N VAL A 10 32.91 13.03 -47.41
CA VAL A 10 32.11 13.62 -48.50
C VAL A 10 31.87 12.78 -49.76
N LEU A 11 30.59 12.67 -50.12
CA LEU A 11 30.11 13.14 -51.44
C LEU A 11 28.58 13.36 -51.47
N ILE A 12 28.27 14.58 -51.92
CA ILE A 12 26.93 15.12 -52.25
C ILE A 12 26.57 14.61 -53.64
N GLY A 13 25.32 14.22 -53.82
CA GLY A 13 24.78 13.96 -55.15
C GLY A 13 23.37 14.52 -55.28
N ALA A 14 23.24 15.68 -55.87
CA ALA A 14 22.00 16.28 -56.36
C ALA A 14 21.74 15.87 -57.83
N ALA A 15 20.53 15.52 -58.19
CA ALA A 15 20.00 15.57 -59.54
C ALA A 15 18.48 15.43 -59.48
N VAL A 16 17.77 16.44 -59.82
CA VAL A 16 17.23 16.99 -61.06
C VAL A 16 15.80 16.52 -61.35
N VAL A 17 14.97 17.50 -61.40
CA VAL A 17 13.53 17.59 -61.81
C VAL A 17 13.33 17.18 -63.25
N ILE A 18 12.28 16.42 -63.58
CA ILE A 18 11.60 16.45 -64.88
C ILE A 18 10.12 16.49 -64.65
N ALA A 19 9.49 17.56 -65.14
CA ALA A 19 8.07 17.73 -65.29
C ALA A 19 7.63 17.16 -66.65
N ALA A 20 6.55 16.40 -66.63
CA ALA A 20 5.76 16.18 -67.84
C ALA A 20 4.28 16.10 -67.47
N GLY A 21 3.50 17.02 -67.98
CA GLY A 21 2.07 17.10 -67.85
C GLY A 21 1.34 16.15 -68.78
N ALA A 22 0.15 15.70 -68.36
CA ALA A 22 -0.89 15.26 -69.24
C ALA A 22 -2.29 15.31 -68.55
N ILE A 23 -3.09 16.25 -68.99
CA ILE A 23 -4.50 16.15 -69.41
C ILE A 23 -5.55 15.60 -68.47
N VAL A 24 -6.44 16.49 -68.12
CA VAL A 24 -7.75 16.41 -67.48
C VAL A 24 -8.66 15.34 -68.12
N ALA A 25 -9.22 14.49 -67.32
CA ALA A 25 -10.49 13.86 -67.56
C ALA A 25 -11.35 13.98 -66.29
N VAL A 26 -12.31 14.92 -66.37
CA VAL A 26 -13.37 15.05 -65.36
C VAL A 26 -14.28 13.83 -65.45
N ARG A 27 -14.23 12.97 -64.44
CA ARG A 27 -15.29 12.02 -64.12
C ARG A 27 -15.92 12.43 -62.81
N THR A 28 -17.12 12.94 -62.90
CA THR A 28 -18.04 13.11 -61.78
C THR A 28 -18.37 11.73 -61.22
N THR A 29 -17.75 11.39 -60.10
CA THR A 29 -18.17 10.27 -59.27
C THR A 29 -18.79 10.81 -58.00
N GLN A 30 -20.03 10.41 -57.78
CA GLN A 30 -20.85 10.72 -56.61
C GLN A 30 -20.05 10.52 -55.34
N SER A 31 -20.03 11.54 -54.47
CA SER A 31 -19.57 11.45 -53.09
C SER A 31 -20.41 10.43 -52.33
N LYS A 32 -19.88 9.22 -52.17
CA LYS A 32 -20.32 8.34 -51.09
C LYS A 32 -19.87 9.01 -49.80
N LYS A 33 -20.85 9.49 -49.00
CA LYS A 33 -20.62 9.88 -47.61
C LYS A 33 -19.96 8.71 -46.89
N ILE A 34 -18.69 8.84 -46.55
CA ILE A 34 -18.00 8.00 -45.58
C ILE A 34 -18.65 8.30 -44.23
N PRO A 35 -19.20 7.32 -43.52
CA PRO A 35 -19.66 7.57 -42.17
C PRO A 35 -18.43 7.90 -41.31
N THR A 36 -18.30 9.16 -40.92
CA THR A 36 -17.38 9.57 -39.86
C THR A 36 -17.93 9.06 -38.52
N THR A 37 -17.83 7.78 -38.27
CA THR A 37 -17.82 7.24 -36.91
C THR A 37 -16.40 7.44 -36.36
N GLY A 38 -16.07 8.68 -36.12
CA GLY A 38 -14.95 9.07 -35.30
C GLY A 38 -15.33 8.81 -33.84
N ALA A 39 -15.25 7.57 -33.38
CA ALA A 39 -15.02 7.33 -31.98
C ALA A 39 -13.67 7.99 -31.69
N LYS A 40 -13.68 9.15 -31.02
CA LYS A 40 -12.47 9.72 -30.44
C LYS A 40 -11.89 8.60 -29.56
N ALA A 41 -10.72 8.11 -29.91
CA ALA A 41 -9.99 7.19 -29.05
C ALA A 41 -9.92 7.87 -27.68
N LYS A 42 -10.54 7.27 -26.67
CA LYS A 42 -10.56 7.77 -25.30
C LYS A 42 -9.11 7.75 -24.83
N VAL A 43 -8.53 8.92 -24.58
CA VAL A 43 -7.15 9.00 -24.12
C VAL A 43 -7.14 8.49 -22.70
N GLU A 44 -6.64 7.28 -22.53
CA GLU A 44 -6.44 6.62 -21.24
C GLU A 44 -5.39 7.40 -20.45
N LYS A 45 -5.71 7.81 -19.23
CA LYS A 45 -4.77 8.49 -18.33
C LYS A 45 -3.87 7.46 -17.66
N VAL A 46 -2.57 7.50 -17.96
CA VAL A 46 -1.61 6.59 -17.33
C VAL A 46 -1.20 7.17 -15.99
N LEU A 47 -1.42 6.42 -14.90
CA LEU A 47 -1.02 6.75 -13.54
C LEU A 47 0.17 5.88 -13.11
N GLN A 48 1.19 6.52 -12.53
CA GLN A 48 2.36 5.85 -11.99
C GLN A 48 2.09 5.44 -10.55
N VAL A 49 2.02 4.14 -10.30
CA VAL A 49 1.75 3.55 -8.98
C VAL A 49 3.07 3.07 -8.38
N ALA A 50 3.53 3.70 -7.30
CA ALA A 50 4.64 3.20 -6.51
C ALA A 50 4.15 2.30 -5.38
N HIS A 51 4.91 1.24 -5.08
CA HIS A 51 4.65 0.40 -3.92
C HIS A 51 5.96 -0.12 -3.32
N THR A 52 5.94 -0.46 -2.04
CA THR A 52 7.11 -1.07 -1.39
C THR A 52 7.39 -2.47 -1.95
N GLN A 53 8.68 -2.90 -1.93
CA GLN A 53 9.08 -4.15 -2.60
C GLN A 53 9.13 -5.37 -1.67
N SER A 54 9.02 -5.19 -0.35
CA SER A 54 9.26 -6.26 0.62
C SER A 54 8.28 -6.28 1.81
N TYR A 55 7.21 -5.51 1.75
CA TYR A 55 6.21 -5.41 2.83
C TYR A 55 5.11 -6.47 2.66
N LYS A 56 5.49 -7.76 2.73
CA LYS A 56 4.51 -8.88 2.67
C LYS A 56 3.59 -8.84 3.88
N PRO A 57 2.29 -9.14 3.72
CA PRO A 57 1.58 -9.49 2.48
C PRO A 57 0.93 -8.27 1.77
N TYR A 58 1.20 -7.03 2.21
CA TYR A 58 0.58 -5.82 1.68
C TYR A 58 1.08 -5.47 0.28
N ASP A 59 2.40 -5.24 0.14
CA ASP A 59 3.05 -4.81 -1.09
C ASP A 59 4.42 -5.47 -1.21
N PHE A 60 4.67 -6.17 -2.31
CA PHE A 60 5.96 -6.80 -2.54
C PHE A 60 6.20 -7.12 -4.01
N VAL A 61 7.43 -7.50 -4.34
CA VAL A 61 7.79 -8.12 -5.61
C VAL A 61 7.83 -9.63 -5.37
N ASN A 62 7.09 -10.38 -6.18
CA ASN A 62 7.06 -11.84 -6.09
C ASN A 62 8.31 -12.49 -6.71
N ASP A 63 8.44 -13.81 -6.58
CA ASP A 63 9.61 -14.57 -7.07
C ASP A 63 9.78 -14.53 -8.60
N LYS A 64 8.77 -14.05 -9.34
CA LYS A 64 8.82 -13.82 -10.80
C LYS A 64 9.22 -12.40 -11.16
N GLY A 65 9.50 -11.53 -10.19
CA GLY A 65 9.80 -10.13 -10.39
C GLY A 65 8.56 -9.24 -10.65
N GLU A 66 7.36 -9.73 -10.37
CA GLU A 66 6.12 -8.99 -10.61
C GLU A 66 5.63 -8.30 -9.34
N SER A 67 5.01 -7.13 -9.51
CA SER A 67 4.30 -6.42 -8.44
C SER A 67 3.11 -7.23 -7.92
N ASP A 68 3.10 -7.56 -6.63
CA ASP A 68 2.09 -8.36 -5.96
C ASP A 68 1.86 -7.86 -4.51
N GLY A 69 0.92 -8.49 -3.84
CA GLY A 69 0.49 -8.12 -2.48
C GLY A 69 -0.95 -7.63 -2.46
N PHE A 70 -1.50 -7.55 -1.26
CA PHE A 70 -2.91 -7.23 -1.08
C PHE A 70 -3.28 -5.87 -1.70
N GLU A 71 -2.57 -4.78 -1.32
CA GLU A 71 -2.88 -3.43 -1.80
C GLU A 71 -2.65 -3.31 -3.32
N VAL A 72 -1.58 -3.94 -3.85
CA VAL A 72 -1.34 -4.01 -5.30
C VAL A 72 -2.49 -4.71 -6.02
N GLN A 73 -3.02 -5.82 -5.50
CA GLN A 73 -4.13 -6.54 -6.13
C GLN A 73 -5.45 -5.79 -6.02
N VAL A 74 -5.68 -5.05 -4.93
CA VAL A 74 -6.82 -4.12 -4.83
C VAL A 74 -6.72 -3.05 -5.91
N LEU A 75 -5.55 -2.41 -6.09
CA LEU A 75 -5.36 -1.42 -7.14
C LEU A 75 -5.52 -2.02 -8.55
N LYS A 76 -5.08 -3.27 -8.79
CA LYS A 76 -5.34 -3.99 -10.05
C LYS A 76 -6.85 -4.24 -10.28
N ALA A 77 -7.62 -4.43 -9.20
CA ALA A 77 -9.07 -4.55 -9.29
C ALA A 77 -9.74 -3.18 -9.56
N VAL A 78 -9.24 -2.11 -8.95
CA VAL A 78 -9.66 -0.72 -9.23
C VAL A 78 -9.38 -0.34 -10.69
N ASP A 79 -8.19 -0.64 -11.23
CA ASP A 79 -7.80 -0.40 -12.62
C ASP A 79 -8.82 -1.00 -13.61
N LYS A 80 -9.28 -2.23 -13.35
CA LYS A 80 -10.32 -2.90 -14.15
C LYS A 80 -11.68 -2.21 -14.09
N LYS A 81 -12.00 -1.52 -13.01
CA LYS A 81 -13.26 -0.76 -12.84
C LYS A 81 -13.20 0.63 -13.48
N LEU A 82 -12.00 1.15 -13.73
CA LEU A 82 -11.78 2.53 -14.19
C LEU A 82 -11.19 2.59 -15.62
N PRO A 83 -11.98 2.35 -16.67
CA PRO A 83 -11.49 2.25 -18.05
C PRO A 83 -10.92 3.56 -18.62
N ASP A 84 -10.99 4.66 -17.89
CA ASP A 84 -10.37 5.96 -18.23
C ASP A 84 -8.93 6.08 -17.75
N TYR A 85 -8.45 5.11 -16.94
CA TYR A 85 -7.14 5.08 -16.33
C TYR A 85 -6.42 3.79 -16.69
N LYS A 86 -5.08 3.85 -16.59
CA LYS A 86 -4.20 2.69 -16.70
C LYS A 86 -3.09 2.83 -15.67
N PHE A 87 -2.82 1.77 -14.93
CA PHE A 87 -1.82 1.80 -13.86
C PHE A 87 -0.52 1.14 -14.31
N ASN A 88 0.59 1.87 -14.14
CA ASN A 88 1.95 1.35 -14.27
C ASN A 88 2.55 1.17 -12.88
N TYR A 89 2.91 -0.05 -12.52
CA TYR A 89 3.42 -0.39 -11.19
C TYR A 89 4.94 -0.24 -11.13
N ASN A 90 5.43 0.46 -10.11
CA ASN A 90 6.83 0.81 -9.89
C ASN A 90 7.22 0.36 -8.46
N PRO A 91 7.80 -0.86 -8.29
CA PRO A 91 8.31 -1.27 -6.99
C PRO A 91 9.51 -0.40 -6.61
N THR A 92 9.54 0.08 -5.36
CA THR A 92 10.59 1.00 -4.89
C THR A 92 10.81 0.86 -3.37
N SER A 93 11.80 1.60 -2.82
CA SER A 93 11.98 1.70 -1.38
C SER A 93 10.87 2.56 -0.74
N ASP A 94 10.71 2.45 0.57
CA ASP A 94 9.76 3.26 1.34
C ASP A 94 10.05 4.76 1.24
N GLU A 95 11.34 5.11 1.29
CA GLU A 95 11.82 6.49 1.20
C GLU A 95 11.62 7.07 -0.20
N ASP A 96 12.06 6.35 -1.25
CA ASP A 96 11.91 6.79 -2.64
C ASP A 96 10.43 6.91 -3.06
N LEU A 97 9.54 6.10 -2.47
CA LEU A 97 8.09 6.20 -2.69
C LEU A 97 7.57 7.56 -2.24
N LEU A 98 7.89 7.97 -1.00
CA LEU A 98 7.42 9.26 -0.46
C LEU A 98 8.02 10.45 -1.21
N ILE A 99 9.33 10.43 -1.49
CA ILE A 99 10.01 11.47 -2.29
C ILE A 99 9.40 11.54 -3.70
N GLY A 100 9.15 10.40 -4.32
CA GLY A 100 8.54 10.32 -5.65
C GLY A 100 7.10 10.84 -5.69
N LEU A 101 6.31 10.63 -4.63
CA LEU A 101 4.98 11.20 -4.49
C LEU A 101 5.03 12.72 -4.27
N GLU A 102 5.93 13.21 -3.40
CA GLU A 102 6.06 14.65 -3.17
C GLU A 102 6.49 15.40 -4.44
N SER A 103 7.38 14.83 -5.23
CA SER A 103 7.86 15.43 -6.49
C SER A 103 6.92 15.25 -7.68
N GLY A 104 5.88 14.43 -7.57
CA GLY A 104 4.98 14.08 -8.69
C GLY A 104 5.57 13.09 -9.70
N LYS A 105 6.66 12.40 -9.38
CA LYS A 105 7.17 11.26 -10.14
C LYS A 105 6.19 10.10 -10.13
N TYR A 106 5.52 9.89 -9.01
CA TYR A 106 4.45 8.91 -8.84
C TYR A 106 3.14 9.61 -8.53
N ASP A 107 2.05 9.07 -9.04
CA ASP A 107 0.69 9.56 -8.81
C ASP A 107 0.08 8.94 -7.56
N ILE A 108 0.32 7.64 -7.34
CA ILE A 108 -0.26 6.83 -6.28
C ILE A 108 0.87 6.06 -5.58
N GLY A 109 0.80 5.96 -4.26
CA GLY A 109 1.71 5.13 -3.47
C GLY A 109 0.97 4.24 -2.48
N THR A 110 1.40 2.97 -2.34
CA THR A 110 0.92 2.03 -1.32
C THR A 110 2.06 1.48 -0.49
N LYS A 111 1.82 1.41 0.83
CA LYS A 111 2.80 0.98 1.84
C LYS A 111 2.15 0.66 3.20
N GLY A 112 0.90 0.24 3.23
CA GLY A 112 0.15 0.07 4.48
C GLY A 112 -0.02 1.39 5.26
N ALA A 113 -0.20 2.50 4.56
CA ALA A 113 -0.15 3.83 5.17
C ALA A 113 -1.41 4.17 5.96
N TRP A 114 -1.25 4.56 7.22
CA TRP A 114 -2.32 5.11 8.04
C TRP A 114 -2.58 6.56 7.68
N LYS A 115 -3.82 6.99 7.80
CA LYS A 115 -4.22 8.39 7.66
C LYS A 115 -3.73 9.20 8.86
N THR A 116 -3.01 10.29 8.59
CA THR A 116 -2.53 11.23 9.61
C THR A 116 -2.72 12.66 9.13
N PRO A 117 -2.87 13.64 10.04
CA PRO A 117 -3.00 15.05 9.66
C PRO A 117 -1.84 15.56 8.80
N GLU A 118 -0.61 15.10 9.06
CA GLU A 118 0.57 15.46 8.27
C GLU A 118 0.46 14.94 6.83
N ARG A 119 0.03 13.69 6.65
CA ARG A 119 -0.17 13.12 5.30
C ARG A 119 -1.28 13.83 4.54
N GLU A 120 -2.38 14.19 5.21
CA GLU A 120 -3.48 14.95 4.58
C GLU A 120 -3.07 16.37 4.15
N GLN A 121 -2.10 16.97 4.85
CA GLN A 121 -1.54 18.26 4.43
C GLN A 121 -0.74 18.13 3.13
N LYS A 122 0.06 17.08 3.00
CA LYS A 122 0.99 16.89 1.86
C LYS A 122 0.34 16.21 0.66
N PHE A 123 -0.58 15.29 0.88
CA PHE A 123 -1.12 14.36 -0.12
C PHE A 123 -2.65 14.38 -0.13
N ILE A 124 -3.24 13.80 -1.18
CA ILE A 124 -4.63 13.40 -1.17
C ILE A 124 -4.71 12.02 -0.53
N ILE A 125 -5.48 11.88 0.53
CA ILE A 125 -5.86 10.61 1.12
C ILE A 125 -7.34 10.38 0.78
N PRO A 126 -7.69 9.36 0.00
CA PRO A 126 -9.09 9.10 -0.37
C PRO A 126 -9.96 8.78 0.86
N GLN A 127 -11.27 8.76 0.69
CA GLN A 127 -12.20 8.48 1.78
C GLN A 127 -12.26 6.98 2.09
N GLU A 128 -12.18 6.15 1.05
CA GLU A 128 -12.27 4.71 1.18
C GLU A 128 -10.89 4.07 1.43
N LYS A 129 -10.86 3.22 2.44
CA LYS A 129 -9.68 2.44 2.82
C LYS A 129 -9.30 1.40 1.77
N ILE A 130 -8.01 1.16 1.60
CA ILE A 130 -7.52 0.09 0.73
C ILE A 130 -7.36 -1.24 1.48
N ALA A 131 -6.96 -1.17 2.75
CA ALA A 131 -6.71 -2.31 3.63
C ALA A 131 -6.92 -1.94 5.10
N ALA A 132 -6.50 -2.82 6.01
CA ALA A 132 -6.39 -2.54 7.44
C ALA A 132 -5.15 -3.20 8.03
N SER A 133 -4.45 -2.48 8.91
CA SER A 133 -3.44 -3.05 9.81
C SER A 133 -4.15 -3.54 11.07
N VAL A 134 -4.14 -4.84 11.33
CA VAL A 134 -4.68 -5.39 12.58
C VAL A 134 -3.68 -5.14 13.69
N ILE A 135 -4.10 -4.43 14.74
CA ILE A 135 -3.30 -4.18 15.94
C ILE A 135 -3.86 -4.98 17.11
N GLY A 136 -2.97 -5.46 17.99
CA GLY A 136 -3.38 -6.29 19.11
C GLY A 136 -2.23 -6.58 20.08
N LEU A 137 -2.47 -7.55 20.94
CA LEU A 137 -1.58 -7.91 22.04
C LEU A 137 -0.93 -9.28 21.81
N THR A 138 0.39 -9.31 21.77
CA THR A 138 1.17 -10.55 21.94
C THR A 138 1.42 -10.81 23.42
N TYR A 139 1.25 -12.05 23.86
CA TYR A 139 1.45 -12.48 25.24
C TYR A 139 1.91 -13.94 25.28
N ARG A 140 2.40 -14.43 26.44
CA ARG A 140 2.77 -15.84 26.58
C ARG A 140 1.54 -16.74 26.49
N THR A 141 1.60 -17.81 25.72
CA THR A 141 0.51 -18.80 25.57
C THR A 141 0.04 -19.37 26.91
N ALA A 142 0.97 -19.50 27.89
CA ALA A 142 0.63 -19.93 29.25
C ALA A 142 -0.36 -18.99 29.98
N ASP A 143 -0.43 -17.72 29.57
CA ASP A 143 -1.33 -16.72 30.15
C ASP A 143 -2.65 -16.57 29.39
N LYS A 144 -2.94 -17.45 28.40
CA LYS A 144 -4.14 -17.38 27.54
C LYS A 144 -5.45 -17.32 28.33
N ALA A 145 -5.54 -18.01 29.46
CA ALA A 145 -6.72 -17.96 30.31
C ALA A 145 -6.92 -16.62 31.04
N LYS A 146 -5.85 -15.80 31.15
CA LYS A 146 -5.86 -14.48 31.78
C LYS A 146 -6.13 -13.36 30.79
N TYR A 147 -5.68 -13.52 29.52
CA TYR A 147 -5.63 -12.45 28.52
C TYR A 147 -6.35 -12.88 27.24
N SER A 148 -7.70 -12.95 27.29
CA SER A 148 -8.53 -13.30 26.12
C SER A 148 -8.71 -12.09 25.15
N ASN A 149 -8.50 -10.88 25.67
CA ASN A 149 -8.63 -9.60 24.96
C ASN A 149 -7.86 -8.51 25.71
N LEU A 150 -7.84 -7.29 25.17
CA LEU A 150 -7.13 -6.16 25.76
C LEU A 150 -7.77 -5.69 27.09
N GLU A 151 -9.10 -5.81 27.23
CA GLU A 151 -9.86 -5.48 28.43
C GLU A 151 -9.48 -6.42 29.59
N ASP A 152 -9.31 -7.70 29.33
CA ASP A 152 -8.87 -8.66 30.35
C ASP A 152 -7.43 -8.40 30.77
N PHE A 153 -6.54 -8.06 29.81
CA PHE A 153 -5.17 -7.66 30.13
C PHE A 153 -5.14 -6.45 31.07
N ALA A 154 -5.98 -5.43 30.77
CA ALA A 154 -6.11 -4.24 31.62
C ALA A 154 -6.66 -4.57 33.02
N LYS A 155 -7.72 -5.37 33.13
CA LYS A 155 -8.30 -5.79 34.44
C LYS A 155 -7.32 -6.57 35.30
N GLN A 156 -6.42 -7.34 34.71
CA GLN A 156 -5.38 -8.11 35.40
C GLN A 156 -4.15 -7.26 35.72
N ASN A 157 -4.15 -5.94 35.41
CA ASN A 157 -2.99 -5.05 35.52
C ASN A 157 -1.74 -5.59 34.80
N GLY A 158 -1.94 -6.16 33.61
CA GLY A 158 -0.87 -6.70 32.80
C GLY A 158 0.20 -5.64 32.52
N LYS A 159 1.47 -5.99 32.65
CA LYS A 159 2.60 -5.10 32.41
C LYS A 159 2.90 -5.04 30.92
N LEU A 160 2.54 -3.92 30.28
CA LEU A 160 2.78 -3.68 28.87
C LEU A 160 4.24 -3.27 28.63
N ILE A 161 4.83 -3.76 27.53
CA ILE A 161 6.13 -3.27 27.04
C ILE A 161 5.94 -1.78 26.70
N PRO A 162 6.89 -0.90 27.12
CA PRO A 162 6.83 0.51 26.84
C PRO A 162 6.67 0.82 25.35
N ILE A 163 5.91 1.85 25.00
CA ILE A 163 5.69 2.28 23.63
C ILE A 163 6.21 3.70 23.47
N SER A 164 6.92 3.99 22.36
CA SER A 164 7.30 5.37 22.04
C SER A 164 6.07 6.24 21.84
N PRO A 165 5.96 7.41 22.46
CA PRO A 165 4.83 8.34 22.29
C PRO A 165 4.61 8.79 20.84
N GLN A 166 5.63 8.68 19.99
CA GLN A 166 5.55 9.01 18.57
C GLN A 166 4.94 7.88 17.72
N ASN A 167 4.82 6.66 18.27
CA ASN A 167 4.22 5.53 17.59
C ASN A 167 2.69 5.62 17.65
N ALA A 168 2.02 5.31 16.56
CA ALA A 168 0.57 5.31 16.50
C ALA A 168 -0.08 4.32 17.49
N GLN A 169 0.61 3.24 17.85
CA GLN A 169 0.20 2.28 18.88
C GLN A 169 0.01 2.94 20.25
N TYR A 170 0.84 3.94 20.58
CA TYR A 170 0.72 4.71 21.83
C TYR A 170 -0.66 5.37 21.91
N LYS A 171 -1.05 6.09 20.87
CA LYS A 171 -2.36 6.74 20.76
C LYS A 171 -3.52 5.75 20.88
N VAL A 172 -3.38 4.55 20.30
CA VAL A 172 -4.43 3.52 20.42
C VAL A 172 -4.64 3.09 21.87
N VAL A 173 -3.57 2.94 22.65
CA VAL A 173 -3.67 2.59 24.08
C VAL A 173 -4.17 3.77 24.91
N GLU A 174 -3.80 5.02 24.58
CA GLU A 174 -4.40 6.21 25.22
C GLU A 174 -5.92 6.27 25.00
N ASP A 175 -6.39 6.01 23.76
CA ASP A 175 -7.81 5.99 23.43
C ASP A 175 -8.54 4.86 24.18
N PHE A 176 -7.91 3.67 24.28
CA PHE A 176 -8.40 2.59 25.12
C PHE A 176 -8.56 3.04 26.57
N ASN A 177 -7.53 3.66 27.15
CA ASN A 177 -7.54 4.13 28.53
C ASN A 177 -8.63 5.21 28.78
N ALA A 178 -8.81 6.11 27.81
CA ALA A 178 -9.89 7.11 27.87
C ALA A 178 -11.30 6.47 27.89
N ALA A 179 -11.48 5.38 27.13
CA ALA A 179 -12.72 4.60 27.10
C ALA A 179 -12.89 3.71 28.35
N HIS A 180 -11.80 3.34 29.05
CA HIS A 180 -11.79 2.42 30.19
C HIS A 180 -11.13 3.04 31.45
N PRO A 181 -11.62 4.18 31.98
CA PRO A 181 -10.93 4.94 33.04
C PRO A 181 -10.81 4.20 34.38
N LYS A 182 -11.60 3.13 34.58
CA LYS A 182 -11.55 2.31 35.80
C LYS A 182 -10.46 1.22 35.77
N THR A 183 -10.03 0.86 34.58
CA THR A 183 -9.04 -0.20 34.35
C THR A 183 -8.06 0.24 33.27
N PRO A 184 -7.33 1.34 33.45
CA PRO A 184 -6.39 1.80 32.44
C PRO A 184 -5.16 0.87 32.39
N ILE A 185 -4.63 0.66 31.20
CA ILE A 185 -3.33 0.02 31.00
C ILE A 185 -2.25 1.04 31.37
N LYS A 186 -1.30 0.64 32.21
CA LYS A 186 -0.14 1.48 32.48
C LYS A 186 0.69 1.61 31.21
N LEU A 187 0.81 2.84 30.72
CA LEU A 187 1.52 3.18 29.50
C LEU A 187 2.84 3.86 29.87
N ASP A 188 3.94 3.11 29.84
CA ASP A 188 5.27 3.64 30.04
C ASP A 188 5.85 4.05 28.67
N ALA A 189 6.54 5.20 28.62
CA ALA A 189 7.24 5.65 27.42
C ALA A 189 8.65 5.03 27.37
N ALA A 190 9.09 4.60 26.19
CA ALA A 190 10.47 4.20 25.94
C ALA A 190 10.96 4.82 24.64
N ASP A 191 12.24 5.16 24.58
CA ASP A 191 12.80 5.83 23.42
C ASP A 191 12.99 4.86 22.24
N GLN A 192 13.63 3.73 22.42
CA GLN A 192 13.79 2.74 21.35
C GLN A 192 14.12 1.33 21.91
N PHE A 193 13.56 0.33 21.24
CA PHE A 193 13.96 -1.09 21.35
C PHE A 193 13.60 -1.78 20.02
N THR A 194 14.16 -2.94 19.78
CA THR A 194 13.83 -3.73 18.59
C THR A 194 12.62 -4.63 18.84
N ILE A 195 11.93 -5.05 17.78
CA ILE A 195 10.86 -6.05 17.87
C ILE A 195 11.40 -7.35 18.52
N SER A 196 12.66 -7.70 18.22
CA SER A 196 13.32 -8.86 18.84
C SER A 196 13.48 -8.71 20.36
N ASP A 197 13.83 -7.53 20.84
CA ASP A 197 13.90 -7.29 22.30
C ASP A 197 12.53 -7.49 22.96
N ALA A 198 11.44 -7.03 22.31
CA ALA A 198 10.09 -7.18 22.83
C ALA A 198 9.71 -8.66 23.02
N TYR A 199 9.96 -9.52 22.05
CA TYR A 199 9.69 -10.96 22.18
C TYR A 199 10.58 -11.65 23.22
N ALA A 200 11.87 -11.27 23.29
CA ALA A 200 12.77 -11.77 24.33
C ALA A 200 12.24 -11.40 25.72
N TRP A 201 11.84 -10.16 25.96
CA TRP A 201 11.32 -9.70 27.24
C TRP A 201 10.01 -10.38 27.67
N LEU A 202 9.14 -10.74 26.71
CA LEU A 202 7.96 -11.57 26.99
C LEU A 202 8.36 -12.96 27.47
N LEU A 203 9.28 -13.62 26.76
CA LEU A 203 9.75 -14.97 27.07
C LEU A 203 10.51 -15.02 28.41
N GLU A 204 11.21 -13.94 28.76
CA GLU A 204 11.92 -13.76 30.04
C GLU A 204 11.00 -13.36 31.21
N ASN A 205 9.68 -13.19 30.98
CA ASN A 205 8.72 -12.72 31.99
C ASN A 205 9.02 -11.31 32.55
N ARG A 206 9.69 -10.46 31.78
CA ARG A 206 9.94 -9.06 32.17
C ARG A 206 8.69 -8.19 31.98
N TYR A 207 7.88 -8.54 31.00
CA TYR A 207 6.60 -7.93 30.66
C TYR A 207 5.56 -9.01 30.37
N ASP A 208 4.28 -8.61 30.37
CA ASP A 208 3.15 -9.53 30.15
C ASP A 208 2.55 -9.40 28.76
N GLY A 209 2.72 -8.24 28.10
CA GLY A 209 2.17 -7.98 26.79
C GLY A 209 3.02 -7.06 25.94
N PHE A 210 3.01 -7.32 24.62
CA PHE A 210 3.54 -6.48 23.57
C PHE A 210 2.41 -6.07 22.64
N PHE A 211 2.10 -4.78 22.58
CA PHE A 211 1.00 -4.24 21.78
C PHE A 211 1.54 -3.70 20.46
N ASP A 212 1.30 -4.45 19.38
CA ASP A 212 1.82 -4.11 18.06
C ASP A 212 0.93 -4.65 16.94
N ILE A 213 1.28 -4.35 15.68
CA ILE A 213 0.56 -4.87 14.51
C ILE A 213 0.76 -6.39 14.38
N LYS A 214 -0.29 -7.08 13.96
CA LYS A 214 -0.29 -8.54 13.75
C LYS A 214 0.84 -8.99 12.82
N LEU A 215 1.15 -8.19 11.81
CA LEU A 215 2.22 -8.50 10.86
C LEU A 215 3.58 -8.68 11.53
N SER A 216 3.89 -7.92 12.59
CA SER A 216 5.13 -8.12 13.36
C SER A 216 5.16 -9.52 14.01
N PHE A 217 4.03 -9.96 14.56
CA PHE A 217 3.89 -11.31 15.11
C PHE A 217 3.98 -12.38 14.03
N ASP A 218 3.26 -12.21 12.93
CA ASP A 218 3.25 -13.17 11.82
C ASP A 218 4.67 -13.37 11.26
N ASN A 219 5.40 -12.29 11.01
CA ASN A 219 6.76 -12.35 10.45
C ASN A 219 7.82 -12.81 11.45
N SER A 220 7.68 -12.48 12.73
CA SER A 220 8.70 -12.82 13.73
C SER A 220 8.49 -14.20 14.34
N VAL A 221 7.22 -14.61 14.51
CA VAL A 221 6.86 -15.80 15.30
C VAL A 221 6.26 -16.91 14.43
N LEU A 222 5.35 -16.57 13.48
CA LEU A 222 4.66 -17.60 12.69
C LEU A 222 5.39 -17.98 11.41
N ALA A 223 6.11 -17.05 10.78
CA ALA A 223 6.88 -17.33 9.58
C ALA A 223 7.98 -18.36 9.86
N ALA A 224 8.17 -19.31 8.96
CA ALA A 224 9.14 -20.40 9.13
C ALA A 224 10.60 -19.92 9.26
N ASP A 225 10.89 -18.74 8.69
CA ASP A 225 12.19 -18.04 8.77
C ASP A 225 12.19 -16.91 9.82
N GLY A 226 11.11 -16.80 10.59
CA GLY A 226 10.98 -15.80 11.65
C GLY A 226 11.96 -16.06 12.82
N PRO A 227 12.58 -15.00 13.38
CA PRO A 227 13.62 -15.16 14.42
C PRO A 227 13.09 -15.79 15.71
N TYR A 228 11.78 -15.84 15.90
CA TYR A 228 11.11 -16.46 17.06
C TYR A 228 10.22 -17.64 16.69
N HIS A 229 10.40 -18.23 15.51
CA HIS A 229 9.59 -19.37 15.05
C HIS A 229 9.65 -20.57 16.01
N ASP A 230 10.80 -20.86 16.59
CA ASP A 230 10.98 -21.93 17.57
C ASP A 230 10.16 -21.73 18.86
N TYR A 231 9.66 -20.53 19.08
CA TYR A 231 8.81 -20.16 20.23
C TYR A 231 7.36 -19.94 19.85
N ALA A 232 6.92 -20.31 18.63
CA ALA A 232 5.54 -20.11 18.17
C ALA A 232 4.49 -20.76 19.07
N ASN A 233 4.84 -21.86 19.76
CA ASN A 233 3.96 -22.50 20.73
C ASN A 233 3.94 -21.83 22.12
N LYS A 234 4.85 -20.89 22.39
CA LYS A 234 4.97 -20.16 23.66
C LYS A 234 4.39 -18.75 23.62
N LEU A 235 4.12 -18.24 22.44
CA LEU A 235 3.58 -16.89 22.21
C LEU A 235 2.23 -16.98 21.49
N SER A 236 1.31 -16.14 21.91
CA SER A 236 -0.04 -16.02 21.32
C SER A 236 -0.33 -14.56 21.02
N TYR A 237 -1.17 -14.33 20.01
CA TYR A 237 -1.63 -13.00 19.64
C TYR A 237 -3.15 -12.92 19.75
N VAL A 238 -3.66 -11.84 20.30
CA VAL A 238 -5.07 -11.50 20.27
C VAL A 238 -5.29 -10.16 19.60
N PRO A 239 -6.11 -10.09 18.53
CA PRO A 239 -6.40 -8.84 17.85
C PRO A 239 -7.26 -7.93 18.74
N TYR A 240 -7.01 -6.63 18.65
CA TYR A 240 -7.82 -5.59 19.31
C TYR A 240 -8.72 -4.85 18.33
N LYS A 241 -8.10 -4.24 17.31
CA LYS A 241 -8.85 -3.56 16.23
C LYS A 241 -8.05 -3.46 14.93
N GLY A 242 -8.75 -3.19 13.82
CA GLY A 242 -8.15 -2.83 12.54
C GLY A 242 -7.99 -1.31 12.42
N ILE A 243 -6.80 -0.89 12.03
CA ILE A 243 -6.51 0.51 11.67
C ILE A 243 -6.59 0.61 10.15
N PRO A 244 -7.51 1.40 9.57
CA PRO A 244 -7.60 1.53 8.12
C PRO A 244 -6.30 2.05 7.50
N THR A 245 -5.91 1.46 6.36
CA THR A 245 -4.81 1.94 5.53
C THR A 245 -5.34 2.50 4.22
N TYR A 246 -4.60 3.44 3.64
CA TYR A 246 -5.02 4.21 2.49
C TYR A 246 -3.89 4.34 1.47
N PRO A 247 -4.20 4.40 0.17
CA PRO A 247 -3.21 4.86 -0.78
C PRO A 247 -2.89 6.34 -0.53
N ILE A 248 -1.64 6.72 -0.76
CA ILE A 248 -1.18 8.09 -0.70
C ILE A 248 -1.15 8.61 -2.14
N ILE A 249 -1.80 9.73 -2.43
CA ILE A 249 -1.97 10.24 -3.79
C ILE A 249 -1.35 11.63 -3.90
N HIS A 250 -0.51 11.84 -4.93
CA HIS A 250 0.09 13.15 -5.22
C HIS A 250 -0.97 14.19 -5.52
N LYS A 251 -0.83 15.42 -4.96
CA LYS A 251 -1.80 16.52 -5.13
C LYS A 251 -1.69 17.18 -6.50
N ASN A 252 -2.65 16.92 -7.36
CA ASN A 252 -2.92 17.68 -8.58
C ASN A 252 -4.38 17.46 -9.04
N ALA A 253 -4.89 18.28 -9.96
CA ALA A 253 -6.28 18.22 -10.40
C ALA A 253 -6.68 16.88 -11.03
N THR A 254 -5.76 16.20 -11.73
CA THR A 254 -6.01 14.87 -12.31
C THR A 254 -6.21 13.83 -11.22
N ASN A 255 -5.37 13.87 -10.19
CA ASN A 255 -5.38 12.93 -9.09
C ASN A 255 -6.54 13.18 -8.11
N GLU A 256 -7.03 14.42 -7.97
CA GLU A 256 -8.28 14.72 -7.26
C GLU A 256 -9.50 14.04 -7.93
N ALA A 257 -9.56 14.08 -9.26
CA ALA A 257 -10.60 13.38 -9.99
C ALA A 257 -10.47 11.85 -9.87
N PHE A 258 -9.22 11.34 -9.90
CA PHE A 258 -8.93 9.92 -9.69
C PHE A 258 -9.35 9.48 -8.28
N ALA A 259 -9.02 10.23 -7.21
CA ALA A 259 -9.37 9.86 -5.84
C ALA A 259 -10.88 9.64 -5.66
N LYS A 260 -11.73 10.48 -6.29
CA LYS A 260 -13.18 10.29 -6.28
C LYS A 260 -13.63 9.04 -7.04
N ALA A 261 -12.98 8.76 -8.18
CA ALA A 261 -13.27 7.55 -8.96
C ALA A 261 -12.81 6.28 -8.21
N TYR A 262 -11.66 6.36 -7.52
CA TYR A 262 -11.14 5.33 -6.65
C TYR A 262 -12.13 5.00 -5.52
N ASP A 263 -12.64 6.02 -4.80
CA ASP A 263 -13.61 5.83 -3.72
C ASP A 263 -14.86 5.08 -4.21
N GLN A 264 -15.37 5.44 -5.39
CA GLN A 264 -16.50 4.74 -5.98
C GLN A 264 -16.17 3.28 -6.35
N ALA A 265 -15.00 3.06 -6.96
CA ALA A 265 -14.56 1.70 -7.32
C ALA A 265 -14.36 0.80 -6.09
N ILE A 266 -13.80 1.33 -5.00
CA ILE A 266 -13.65 0.57 -3.74
C ILE A 266 -15.00 0.17 -3.16
N LYS A 267 -16.00 1.05 -3.13
CA LYS A 267 -17.36 0.71 -2.68
C LYS A 267 -17.97 -0.44 -3.49
N GLU A 268 -17.76 -0.44 -4.79
CA GLU A 268 -18.22 -1.51 -5.66
C GLU A 268 -17.47 -2.83 -5.38
N LEU A 269 -16.15 -2.79 -5.16
CA LEU A 269 -15.33 -3.96 -4.84
C LEU A 269 -15.62 -4.51 -3.43
N GLU A 270 -16.03 -3.67 -2.49
CA GLU A 270 -16.53 -4.08 -1.18
C GLU A 270 -17.88 -4.78 -1.32
N ALA A 271 -18.83 -4.16 -2.03
CA ALA A 271 -20.18 -4.68 -2.24
C ALA A 271 -20.21 -6.01 -3.00
N ASP A 272 -19.30 -6.22 -3.97
CA ASP A 272 -19.20 -7.48 -4.74
C ASP A 272 -18.37 -8.57 -4.04
N GLY A 273 -17.81 -8.28 -2.85
CA GLY A 273 -17.04 -9.21 -2.02
C GLY A 273 -15.59 -9.41 -2.49
N THR A 274 -15.12 -8.64 -3.48
CA THR A 274 -13.75 -8.74 -3.99
C THR A 274 -12.72 -8.42 -2.91
N LEU A 275 -12.94 -7.38 -2.10
CA LEU A 275 -12.02 -6.99 -1.01
C LEU A 275 -11.88 -8.10 0.03
N THR A 276 -13.00 -8.66 0.51
CA THR A 276 -13.02 -9.80 1.45
C THR A 276 -12.30 -11.02 0.89
N LYS A 277 -12.51 -11.33 -0.41
CA LYS A 277 -11.83 -12.46 -1.07
C LYS A 277 -10.32 -12.25 -1.16
N LEU A 278 -9.89 -11.06 -1.52
CA LEU A 278 -8.47 -10.70 -1.56
C LEU A 278 -7.87 -10.73 -0.15
N SER A 279 -8.57 -10.19 0.85
CA SER A 279 -8.13 -10.21 2.25
C SER A 279 -7.89 -11.63 2.73
N LYS A 280 -8.84 -12.54 2.54
CA LYS A 280 -8.68 -13.96 2.91
C LYS A 280 -7.53 -14.64 2.17
N LYS A 281 -7.28 -14.27 0.90
CA LYS A 281 -6.16 -14.82 0.12
C LYS A 281 -4.79 -14.43 0.70
N TYR A 282 -4.62 -13.16 1.09
CA TYR A 282 -3.32 -12.62 1.48
C TYR A 282 -3.05 -12.68 2.99
N PHE A 283 -4.09 -12.55 3.82
CA PHE A 283 -3.99 -12.54 5.29
C PHE A 283 -4.53 -13.82 5.95
N GLY A 284 -5.19 -14.72 5.18
CA GLY A 284 -5.88 -15.88 5.75
C GLY A 284 -7.23 -15.54 6.40
N GLU A 285 -7.56 -14.25 6.54
CA GLU A 285 -8.75 -13.73 7.22
C GLU A 285 -9.25 -12.44 6.58
N ASP A 286 -10.42 -11.98 6.97
CA ASP A 286 -10.96 -10.67 6.54
C ASP A 286 -10.51 -9.59 7.51
N VAL A 287 -9.43 -8.86 7.17
CA VAL A 287 -8.87 -7.80 8.01
C VAL A 287 -9.82 -6.61 8.20
N PHE A 288 -10.79 -6.42 7.30
CA PHE A 288 -11.79 -5.36 7.43
C PHE A 288 -12.76 -5.61 8.58
N SER A 289 -12.98 -6.87 8.96
CA SER A 289 -13.85 -7.24 10.09
C SER A 289 -13.35 -6.72 11.44
N TYR A 290 -12.08 -6.32 11.54
CA TYR A 290 -11.48 -5.72 12.73
C TYR A 290 -11.64 -4.20 12.81
N ILE A 291 -12.09 -3.53 11.73
CA ILE A 291 -12.39 -2.10 11.76
C ILE A 291 -13.68 -1.94 12.54
N LYS A 292 -13.61 -1.21 13.66
CA LYS A 292 -14.76 -0.83 14.47
C LYS A 292 -15.04 0.65 14.23
N ASP A 293 -16.27 0.97 13.93
CA ASP A 293 -16.78 2.36 13.80
C ASP A 293 -16.68 3.12 15.12
#